data_d5ee820fed1793506d88ad1272a97e92
#
_entry.id   d5ee820fed1793506d88ad1272a97e92
#
_cell.length_a   1.000
_cell.length_b   1.000
_cell.length_c   1.000
_cell.angle_alpha   90.00
_cell.angle_beta   90.00
_cell.angle_gamma   90.00
#
_symmetry.space_group_name_H-M   'P 1'
#
loop_
_entity.id
_entity.type
_entity.pdbx_description
1 polymer ?
#
loop_
_entity_poly.entity_id
_entity_poly.type
_entity_poly.pdbx_seq_one_letter_code
_entity_poly.pdbx_strand_id
1 'polypeptide(L)'
;EHSDKVTVEVKGPSSETAFDEMQNMIETDLSSGTYDGIVISPLQSDTAAQLVSGTKLPIVAIDTNFTAPEVKSFVGTGNEAAAKKGGEAAVEAAKAAGWTDIKCIEIAGVQGDQTNTARMNGYKAGVEEAGGTFLSDEVQYADATADRATTAMEAIMQTHPEGIAIICANNDDMAMAAARAAQGHDAYKNTIFLGFNGDRAACEAILDGQMTMSVAQMAYEMGYKAVETMVQVLDGETVDEFVDSGSDVVTPDNAQERLDTLKTQLH
;
A
#
# COMPACT_ATOMS: atom_id res chain seq x y z
N GLU A 1 23.03 11.98 -0.18
CA GLU A 1 24.17 12.00 0.76
C GLU A 1 25.32 11.07 0.31
N HIS A 2 25.05 10.03 -0.50
CA HIS A 2 26.08 9.08 -0.98
C HIS A 2 26.45 9.25 -2.46
N SER A 3 26.13 10.37 -3.10
CA SER A 3 26.35 10.60 -4.54
C SER A 3 27.81 10.55 -5.00
N ASP A 4 28.74 10.65 -4.07
CA ASP A 4 30.19 10.50 -4.29
C ASP A 4 30.66 9.04 -4.22
N LYS A 5 29.82 8.12 -3.71
CA LYS A 5 30.16 6.71 -3.50
C LYS A 5 29.39 5.77 -4.44
N VAL A 6 28.15 6.10 -4.78
CA VAL A 6 27.26 5.22 -5.53
C VAL A 6 26.60 5.91 -6.71
N THR A 7 26.40 5.15 -7.78
CA THR A 7 25.54 5.51 -8.90
C THR A 7 24.31 4.60 -8.86
N VAL A 8 23.11 5.18 -8.92
CA VAL A 8 21.87 4.45 -8.93
C VAL A 8 21.26 4.54 -10.33
N GLU A 9 20.97 3.40 -10.93
CA GLU A 9 20.17 3.30 -12.14
C GLU A 9 18.76 2.79 -11.75
N VAL A 10 17.72 3.48 -12.20
CA VAL A 10 16.33 3.12 -11.92
C VAL A 10 15.69 2.60 -13.20
N LYS A 11 15.10 1.42 -13.13
CA LYS A 11 14.39 0.76 -14.22
C LYS A 11 13.04 0.27 -13.74
N GLY A 12 12.10 0.10 -14.65
CA GLY A 12 10.80 -0.47 -14.35
C GLY A 12 10.13 -1.02 -15.59
N PRO A 13 9.25 -2.02 -15.45
CA PRO A 13 8.45 -2.52 -16.55
C PRO A 13 7.43 -1.46 -17.02
N SER A 14 6.85 -1.68 -18.19
CA SER A 14 5.89 -0.75 -18.81
C SER A 14 4.57 -0.63 -18.05
N SER A 15 4.23 -1.61 -17.21
CA SER A 15 3.05 -1.63 -16.35
C SER A 15 3.20 -2.64 -15.21
N GLU A 16 2.33 -2.55 -14.20
CA GLU A 16 2.27 -3.48 -13.05
C GLU A 16 1.80 -4.90 -13.43
N THR A 17 1.36 -5.11 -14.67
CA THR A 17 0.98 -6.42 -15.22
C THR A 17 1.98 -6.96 -16.24
N ALA A 18 3.08 -6.25 -16.49
CA ALA A 18 4.11 -6.65 -17.44
C ALA A 18 5.13 -7.63 -16.81
N PHE A 19 4.63 -8.79 -16.35
CA PHE A 19 5.41 -9.78 -15.60
C PHE A 19 6.63 -10.29 -16.34
N ASP A 20 6.47 -10.64 -17.63
CA ASP A 20 7.58 -11.15 -18.47
C ASP A 20 8.66 -10.08 -18.66
N GLU A 21 8.28 -8.82 -18.80
CA GLU A 21 9.22 -7.70 -18.92
C GLU A 21 10.04 -7.55 -17.62
N MET A 22 9.38 -7.56 -16.45
CA MET A 22 10.05 -7.49 -15.16
C MET A 22 11.00 -8.67 -14.95
N GLN A 23 10.57 -9.89 -15.27
CA GLN A 23 11.41 -11.08 -15.20
C GLN A 23 12.68 -10.93 -16.05
N ASN A 24 12.53 -10.55 -17.33
CA ASN A 24 13.65 -10.35 -18.24
C ASN A 24 14.63 -9.27 -17.76
N MET A 25 14.11 -8.19 -17.14
CA MET A 25 14.94 -7.13 -16.57
C MET A 25 15.79 -7.67 -15.41
N ILE A 26 15.18 -8.39 -14.47
CA ILE A 26 15.89 -9.00 -13.34
C ILE A 26 16.97 -9.98 -13.84
N GLU A 27 16.66 -10.89 -14.73
CA GLU A 27 17.61 -11.86 -15.31
C GLU A 27 18.78 -11.16 -16.00
N THR A 28 18.48 -10.12 -16.79
CA THR A 28 19.50 -9.34 -17.49
C THR A 28 20.43 -8.63 -16.52
N ASP A 29 19.88 -7.98 -15.52
CA ASP A 29 20.67 -7.20 -14.54
C ASP A 29 21.52 -8.12 -13.66
N LEU A 30 20.98 -9.26 -13.21
CA LEU A 30 21.74 -10.28 -12.46
C LEU A 30 22.92 -10.86 -13.25
N SER A 31 22.77 -11.00 -14.57
CA SER A 31 23.79 -11.60 -15.46
C SER A 31 24.76 -10.59 -16.05
N SER A 32 24.47 -9.31 -16.02
CA SER A 32 25.23 -8.25 -16.71
C SER A 32 26.67 -8.07 -16.19
N GLY A 33 26.89 -8.35 -14.91
CA GLY A 33 28.14 -8.03 -14.20
C GLY A 33 28.40 -6.52 -14.05
N THR A 34 27.38 -5.69 -14.24
CA THR A 34 27.50 -4.22 -14.20
C THR A 34 27.26 -3.66 -12.80
N TYR A 35 26.44 -4.35 -11.99
CA TYR A 35 25.97 -3.85 -10.69
C TYR A 35 26.70 -4.54 -9.55
N ASP A 36 26.94 -3.82 -8.45
CA ASP A 36 27.47 -4.32 -7.20
C ASP A 36 26.38 -4.82 -6.26
N GLY A 37 25.12 -4.39 -6.46
CA GLY A 37 23.94 -4.82 -5.72
C GLY A 37 22.65 -4.40 -6.42
N ILE A 38 21.52 -5.04 -6.08
CA ILE A 38 20.23 -4.77 -6.73
C ILE A 38 19.15 -4.55 -5.67
N VAL A 39 18.38 -3.47 -5.86
CA VAL A 39 17.15 -3.21 -5.10
C VAL A 39 15.97 -3.60 -5.97
N ILE A 40 15.10 -4.50 -5.49
CA ILE A 40 14.01 -5.09 -6.29
C ILE A 40 12.66 -4.85 -5.59
N SER A 41 11.71 -4.24 -6.32
CA SER A 41 10.26 -4.27 -6.03
C SER A 41 9.61 -5.26 -7.01
N PRO A 42 9.36 -6.51 -6.61
CA PRO A 42 8.89 -7.52 -7.55
C PRO A 42 7.40 -7.39 -7.82
N LEU A 43 6.99 -7.63 -9.08
CA LEU A 43 5.58 -7.83 -9.42
C LEU A 43 5.05 -9.21 -8.98
N GLN A 44 5.95 -10.19 -8.85
CA GLN A 44 5.65 -11.55 -8.40
C GLN A 44 6.76 -12.04 -7.46
N SER A 45 6.43 -12.15 -6.17
CA SER A 45 7.38 -12.51 -5.10
C SER A 45 8.04 -13.88 -5.32
N ASP A 46 7.26 -14.90 -5.67
CA ASP A 46 7.79 -16.26 -5.89
C ASP A 46 8.73 -16.34 -7.11
N THR A 47 8.40 -15.62 -8.18
CA THR A 47 9.24 -15.53 -9.38
C THR A 47 10.55 -14.82 -9.06
N ALA A 48 10.49 -13.67 -8.35
CA ALA A 48 11.70 -12.95 -7.95
C ALA A 48 12.62 -13.81 -7.06
N ALA A 49 12.06 -14.55 -6.10
CA ALA A 49 12.81 -15.45 -5.25
C ALA A 49 13.56 -16.54 -6.03
N GLN A 50 12.93 -17.09 -7.07
CA GLN A 50 13.56 -18.07 -7.96
C GLN A 50 14.68 -17.44 -8.79
N LEU A 51 14.46 -16.23 -9.34
CA LEU A 51 15.41 -15.54 -10.20
C LEU A 51 16.70 -15.15 -9.46
N VAL A 52 16.59 -14.70 -8.22
CA VAL A 52 17.76 -14.29 -7.42
C VAL A 52 18.50 -15.50 -6.82
N SER A 53 17.93 -16.70 -6.91
CA SER A 53 18.51 -17.89 -6.32
C SER A 53 19.92 -18.19 -6.84
N GLY A 54 20.87 -18.27 -5.93
CA GLY A 54 22.28 -18.57 -6.21
C GLY A 54 23.09 -17.37 -6.75
N THR A 55 22.51 -16.17 -6.85
CA THR A 55 23.29 -14.96 -7.15
C THR A 55 24.27 -14.62 -6.04
N LYS A 56 25.40 -14.03 -6.39
CA LYS A 56 26.35 -13.49 -5.41
C LYS A 56 26.13 -12.01 -5.14
N LEU A 57 25.27 -11.36 -5.95
CA LEU A 57 24.94 -9.97 -5.73
C LEU A 57 24.05 -9.85 -4.49
N PRO A 58 24.30 -8.89 -3.59
CA PRO A 58 23.39 -8.60 -2.51
C PRO A 58 22.08 -8.04 -3.07
N ILE A 59 20.98 -8.49 -2.51
CA ILE A 59 19.64 -8.07 -2.88
C ILE A 59 18.98 -7.37 -1.68
N VAL A 60 18.35 -6.23 -1.93
CA VAL A 60 17.43 -5.56 -1.00
C VAL A 60 16.05 -5.57 -1.65
N ALA A 61 15.05 -6.10 -0.95
CA ALA A 61 13.67 -5.99 -1.38
C ALA A 61 13.12 -4.61 -0.98
N ILE A 62 12.30 -4.00 -1.86
CA ILE A 62 11.66 -2.71 -1.58
C ILE A 62 10.17 -2.81 -1.90
N ASP A 63 9.32 -2.16 -1.10
CA ASP A 63 7.87 -2.06 -1.25
C ASP A 63 7.14 -3.41 -1.13
N THR A 64 7.40 -4.32 -2.02
CA THR A 64 6.87 -5.69 -2.01
C THR A 64 7.95 -6.67 -1.55
N ASN A 65 7.69 -7.40 -0.46
CA ASN A 65 8.64 -8.36 0.08
C ASN A 65 8.62 -9.69 -0.70
N PHE A 66 9.79 -10.35 -0.72
CA PHE A 66 9.93 -11.75 -1.14
C PHE A 66 11.03 -12.44 -0.34
N THR A 67 10.88 -13.74 -0.14
CA THR A 67 11.78 -14.51 0.72
C THR A 67 12.77 -15.31 -0.11
N ALA A 68 14.06 -14.96 -0.02
CA ALA A 68 15.18 -15.71 -0.57
C ALA A 68 16.41 -15.52 0.30
N PRO A 69 17.34 -16.50 0.39
CA PRO A 69 18.58 -16.38 1.18
C PRO A 69 19.49 -15.23 0.73
N GLU A 70 19.35 -14.79 -0.51
CA GLU A 70 20.10 -13.70 -1.12
C GLU A 70 19.60 -12.31 -0.67
N VAL A 71 18.34 -12.20 -0.25
CA VAL A 71 17.74 -10.94 0.25
C VAL A 71 18.33 -10.63 1.62
N LYS A 72 18.96 -9.47 1.72
CA LYS A 72 19.64 -8.99 2.93
C LYS A 72 18.74 -8.20 3.84
N SER A 73 17.78 -7.49 3.25
CA SER A 73 16.80 -6.66 3.96
C SER A 73 15.56 -6.44 3.09
N PHE A 74 14.44 -6.20 3.74
CA PHE A 74 13.24 -5.65 3.13
C PHE A 74 13.02 -4.23 3.64
N VAL A 75 12.91 -3.26 2.74
CA VAL A 75 12.59 -1.87 3.04
C VAL A 75 11.20 -1.55 2.52
N GLY A 76 10.27 -1.24 3.41
CA GLY A 76 8.88 -1.04 3.02
C GLY A 76 8.03 -0.49 4.14
N THR A 77 6.72 -0.44 3.91
CA THR A 77 5.74 -0.04 4.92
C THR A 77 5.41 -1.24 5.82
N GLY A 78 5.37 -1.02 7.13
CA GLY A 78 4.79 -1.97 8.08
C GLY A 78 3.28 -2.07 7.89
N ASN A 79 2.84 -2.80 6.83
CA ASN A 79 1.48 -2.76 6.30
C ASN A 79 0.40 -3.04 7.34
N GLU A 80 0.60 -4.06 8.20
CA GLU A 80 -0.37 -4.41 9.24
C GLU A 80 -0.51 -3.29 10.29
N ALA A 81 0.62 -2.77 10.79
CA ALA A 81 0.63 -1.69 11.77
C ALA A 81 0.06 -0.38 11.18
N ALA A 82 0.36 -0.09 9.92
CA ALA A 82 -0.15 1.09 9.22
C ALA A 82 -1.66 1.00 8.99
N ALA A 83 -2.16 -0.13 8.49
CA ALA A 83 -3.59 -0.36 8.29
C ALA A 83 -4.36 -0.37 9.62
N LYS A 84 -3.76 -0.87 10.71
CA LYS A 84 -4.36 -0.79 12.06
C LYS A 84 -4.62 0.66 12.46
N LYS A 85 -3.64 1.56 12.31
CA LYS A 85 -3.83 2.99 12.58
C LYS A 85 -4.95 3.59 11.73
N GLY A 86 -5.03 3.19 10.44
CA GLY A 86 -6.11 3.59 9.55
C GLY A 86 -7.48 3.14 10.02
N GLY A 87 -7.61 1.87 10.44
CA GLY A 87 -8.83 1.30 11.00
C GLY A 87 -9.30 2.01 12.27
N GLU A 88 -8.38 2.28 13.20
CA GLU A 88 -8.66 3.07 14.42
C GLU A 88 -9.19 4.47 14.07
N ALA A 89 -8.50 5.18 13.17
CA ALA A 89 -8.90 6.52 12.74
C ALA A 89 -10.25 6.52 12.02
N ALA A 90 -10.54 5.49 11.21
CA ALA A 90 -11.83 5.36 10.52
C ALA A 90 -13.00 5.16 11.49
N VAL A 91 -12.82 4.40 12.57
CA VAL A 91 -13.84 4.25 13.62
C VAL A 91 -14.12 5.58 14.32
N GLU A 92 -13.09 6.35 14.64
CA GLU A 92 -13.27 7.68 15.27
C GLU A 92 -13.98 8.65 14.29
N ALA A 93 -13.61 8.61 13.01
CA ALA A 93 -14.30 9.40 11.99
C ALA A 93 -15.78 8.99 11.81
N ALA A 94 -16.08 7.69 11.85
CA ALA A 94 -17.45 7.19 11.78
C ALA A 94 -18.30 7.63 12.99
N LYS A 95 -17.73 7.60 14.21
CA LYS A 95 -18.37 8.17 15.41
C LYS A 95 -18.67 9.66 15.23
N ALA A 96 -17.71 10.42 14.73
CA ALA A 96 -17.87 11.86 14.47
C ALA A 96 -18.93 12.14 13.38
N ALA A 97 -19.07 11.27 12.39
CA ALA A 97 -20.09 11.34 11.34
C ALA A 97 -21.50 10.90 11.83
N GLY A 98 -21.62 10.45 13.09
CA GLY A 98 -22.89 10.12 13.74
C GLY A 98 -23.30 8.65 13.66
N TRP A 99 -22.42 7.75 13.20
CA TRP A 99 -22.68 6.32 13.22
C TRP A 99 -22.67 5.78 14.65
N THR A 100 -23.67 4.96 15.00
CA THR A 100 -23.80 4.28 16.30
C THR A 100 -23.55 2.78 16.21
N ASP A 101 -23.82 2.19 15.03
CA ASP A 101 -23.46 0.81 14.68
C ASP A 101 -22.32 0.88 13.66
N ILE A 102 -21.09 0.72 14.15
CA ILE A 102 -19.89 0.95 13.35
C ILE A 102 -19.42 -0.38 12.76
N LYS A 103 -19.95 -0.69 11.59
CA LYS A 103 -19.56 -1.84 10.78
C LYS A 103 -18.59 -1.41 9.69
N CYS A 104 -17.62 -2.28 9.43
CA CYS A 104 -16.62 -2.12 8.39
C CYS A 104 -16.66 -3.30 7.42
N ILE A 105 -16.71 -3.02 6.11
CA ILE A 105 -16.47 -3.98 5.05
C ILE A 105 -15.20 -3.58 4.31
N GLU A 106 -14.37 -4.57 3.96
CA GLU A 106 -13.18 -4.34 3.15
C GLU A 106 -13.42 -4.72 1.69
N ILE A 107 -12.97 -3.83 0.80
CA ILE A 107 -12.73 -4.14 -0.61
C ILE A 107 -11.24 -4.45 -0.74
N ALA A 108 -10.91 -5.74 -0.70
CA ALA A 108 -9.57 -6.28 -0.65
C ALA A 108 -8.93 -6.34 -2.05
N GLY A 109 -7.60 -6.39 -2.09
CA GLY A 109 -6.81 -6.51 -3.31
C GLY A 109 -6.82 -7.93 -3.88
N VAL A 110 -5.63 -8.49 -4.12
CA VAL A 110 -5.45 -9.84 -4.66
C VAL A 110 -5.50 -10.87 -3.54
N GLN A 111 -6.36 -11.88 -3.70
CA GLN A 111 -6.47 -12.95 -2.71
C GLN A 111 -5.17 -13.74 -2.62
N GLY A 112 -4.66 -13.94 -1.40
CA GLY A 112 -3.42 -14.67 -1.14
C GLY A 112 -2.15 -13.83 -1.23
N ASP A 113 -2.23 -12.58 -1.66
CA ASP A 113 -1.12 -11.64 -1.60
C ASP A 113 -0.79 -11.27 -0.15
N GLN A 114 0.51 -11.24 0.21
CA GLN A 114 0.96 -10.99 1.58
C GLN A 114 0.68 -9.56 2.04
N THR A 115 0.89 -8.58 1.15
CA THR A 115 0.62 -7.17 1.46
C THR A 115 -0.87 -6.93 1.68
N ASN A 116 -1.71 -7.50 0.78
CA ASN A 116 -3.16 -7.49 0.94
C ASN A 116 -3.59 -8.10 2.28
N THR A 117 -3.06 -9.27 2.62
CA THR A 117 -3.37 -9.98 3.87
C THR A 117 -2.96 -9.16 5.11
N ALA A 118 -1.78 -8.55 5.09
CA ALA A 118 -1.30 -7.70 6.18
C ALA A 118 -2.18 -6.46 6.38
N ARG A 119 -2.59 -5.78 5.30
CA ARG A 119 -3.50 -4.64 5.37
C ARG A 119 -4.86 -5.04 5.91
N MET A 120 -5.42 -6.15 5.44
CA MET A 120 -6.70 -6.70 5.93
C MET A 120 -6.65 -7.01 7.43
N ASN A 121 -5.59 -7.69 7.89
CA ASN A 121 -5.42 -8.00 9.31
C ASN A 121 -5.31 -6.71 10.15
N GLY A 122 -4.57 -5.72 9.65
CA GLY A 122 -4.43 -4.42 10.29
C GLY A 122 -5.75 -3.67 10.39
N TYR A 123 -6.50 -3.54 9.31
CA TYR A 123 -7.82 -2.89 9.32
C TYR A 123 -8.76 -3.57 10.30
N LYS A 124 -8.83 -4.91 10.26
CA LYS A 124 -9.63 -5.67 11.21
C LYS A 124 -9.24 -5.38 12.65
N ALA A 125 -7.95 -5.47 12.98
CA ALA A 125 -7.46 -5.21 14.33
C ALA A 125 -7.78 -3.78 14.78
N GLY A 126 -7.51 -2.77 13.94
CA GLY A 126 -7.77 -1.37 14.27
C GLY A 126 -9.25 -1.05 14.47
N VAL A 127 -10.12 -1.57 13.59
CA VAL A 127 -11.57 -1.40 13.70
C VAL A 127 -12.11 -2.05 14.98
N GLU A 128 -11.71 -3.29 15.27
CA GLU A 128 -12.21 -4.04 16.43
C GLU A 128 -11.69 -3.43 17.76
N GLU A 129 -10.41 -3.06 17.83
CA GLU A 129 -9.84 -2.42 19.04
C GLU A 129 -10.45 -1.04 19.33
N ALA A 130 -10.83 -0.28 18.29
CA ALA A 130 -11.52 1.00 18.44
C ALA A 130 -13.02 0.88 18.74
N GLY A 131 -13.56 -0.35 18.79
CA GLY A 131 -14.94 -0.65 19.16
C GLY A 131 -15.92 -0.74 17.97
N GLY A 132 -15.43 -0.88 16.75
CA GLY A 132 -16.21 -1.23 15.56
C GLY A 132 -16.33 -2.75 15.38
N THR A 133 -16.99 -3.17 14.30
CA THR A 133 -17.16 -4.57 13.91
C THR A 133 -16.66 -4.73 12.48
N PHE A 134 -15.61 -5.54 12.27
CA PHE A 134 -15.13 -5.90 10.95
C PHE A 134 -15.88 -7.14 10.43
N LEU A 135 -16.55 -7.00 9.28
CA LEU A 135 -17.39 -8.04 8.69
C LEU A 135 -16.53 -8.98 7.82
N SER A 136 -15.78 -9.87 8.47
CA SER A 136 -14.79 -10.74 7.82
C SER A 136 -15.39 -11.66 6.74
N ASP A 137 -16.66 -12.07 6.88
CA ASP A 137 -17.35 -12.94 5.94
C ASP A 137 -17.89 -12.18 4.71
N GLU A 138 -17.80 -10.84 4.72
CA GLU A 138 -18.34 -9.97 3.67
C GLU A 138 -17.23 -9.24 2.88
N VAL A 139 -15.97 -9.61 3.10
CA VAL A 139 -14.83 -9.05 2.34
C VAL A 139 -15.01 -9.32 0.84
N GLN A 140 -14.84 -8.28 0.02
CA GLN A 140 -14.95 -8.35 -1.44
C GLN A 140 -13.58 -8.20 -2.08
N TYR A 141 -13.13 -9.19 -2.86
CA TYR A 141 -11.86 -9.12 -3.58
C TYR A 141 -12.01 -8.44 -4.93
N ALA A 142 -11.24 -7.38 -5.16
CA ALA A 142 -11.29 -6.56 -6.36
C ALA A 142 -9.97 -6.54 -7.16
N ASP A 143 -9.05 -7.49 -6.90
CA ASP A 143 -7.76 -7.65 -7.59
C ASP A 143 -6.98 -6.34 -7.77
N ALA A 144 -7.05 -5.47 -6.76
CA ALA A 144 -6.41 -4.15 -6.70
C ALA A 144 -6.84 -3.17 -7.82
N THR A 145 -7.99 -3.38 -8.47
CA THR A 145 -8.45 -2.56 -9.58
C THR A 145 -9.71 -1.74 -9.27
N ALA A 146 -9.77 -0.51 -9.80
CA ALA A 146 -10.90 0.41 -9.63
C ALA A 146 -12.23 -0.13 -10.18
N ASP A 147 -12.21 -0.77 -11.35
CA ASP A 147 -13.44 -1.29 -11.99
C ASP A 147 -14.09 -2.39 -11.17
N ARG A 148 -13.28 -3.31 -10.61
CA ARG A 148 -13.79 -4.37 -9.73
C ARG A 148 -14.22 -3.82 -8.38
N ALA A 149 -13.53 -2.81 -7.85
CA ALA A 149 -13.95 -2.13 -6.63
C ALA A 149 -15.31 -1.43 -6.80
N THR A 150 -15.57 -0.83 -7.96
CA THR A 150 -16.88 -0.28 -8.31
C THR A 150 -17.95 -1.38 -8.24
N THR A 151 -17.72 -2.52 -8.89
CA THR A 151 -18.66 -3.67 -8.88
C THR A 151 -18.87 -4.22 -7.47
N ALA A 152 -17.80 -4.33 -6.69
CA ALA A 152 -17.88 -4.76 -5.29
C ALA A 152 -18.72 -3.80 -4.44
N MET A 153 -18.52 -2.49 -4.59
CA MET A 153 -19.31 -1.48 -3.87
C MET A 153 -20.78 -1.51 -4.27
N GLU A 154 -21.10 -1.70 -5.54
CA GLU A 154 -22.48 -1.88 -6.00
C GLU A 154 -23.15 -3.10 -5.35
N ALA A 155 -22.43 -4.22 -5.20
CA ALA A 155 -22.92 -5.40 -4.50
C ALA A 155 -23.12 -5.14 -3.00
N ILE A 156 -22.20 -4.43 -2.34
CA ILE A 156 -22.32 -4.02 -0.94
C ILE A 156 -23.58 -3.15 -0.76
N MET A 157 -23.83 -2.19 -1.64
CA MET A 157 -25.02 -1.34 -1.56
C MET A 157 -26.33 -2.12 -1.72
N GLN A 158 -26.34 -3.21 -2.47
CA GLN A 158 -27.52 -4.07 -2.61
C GLN A 158 -27.77 -4.91 -1.35
N THR A 159 -26.72 -5.37 -0.67
CA THR A 159 -26.83 -6.19 0.56
C THR A 159 -27.05 -5.32 1.80
N HIS A 160 -26.58 -4.07 1.78
CA HIS A 160 -26.70 -3.12 2.87
C HIS A 160 -27.38 -1.81 2.42
N PRO A 161 -28.65 -1.83 2.05
CA PRO A 161 -29.37 -0.64 1.59
C PRO A 161 -29.50 0.44 2.66
N GLU A 162 -29.28 0.10 3.94
CA GLU A 162 -29.24 1.01 5.08
C GLU A 162 -27.93 1.79 5.21
N GLY A 163 -26.88 1.40 4.46
CA GLY A 163 -25.54 1.95 4.54
C GLY A 163 -24.59 1.17 5.44
N ILE A 164 -23.31 1.39 5.28
CA ILE A 164 -22.21 0.85 6.10
C ILE A 164 -21.36 2.00 6.60
N ALA A 165 -20.94 1.95 7.86
CA ALA A 165 -20.20 3.04 8.49
C ALA A 165 -18.81 3.23 7.89
N ILE A 166 -18.11 2.14 7.56
CA ILE A 166 -16.73 2.17 7.03
C ILE A 166 -16.62 1.21 5.84
N ILE A 167 -16.10 1.74 4.74
CA ILE A 167 -15.57 0.94 3.63
C ILE A 167 -14.07 1.20 3.59
N CYS A 168 -13.27 0.20 3.93
CA CYS A 168 -11.83 0.27 3.72
C CYS A 168 -11.45 -0.47 2.43
N ALA A 169 -10.45 0.03 1.74
CA ALA A 169 -9.92 -0.59 0.55
C ALA A 169 -8.40 -0.75 0.63
N ASN A 170 -7.90 -1.75 -0.04
CA ASN A 170 -6.50 -2.13 0.02
C ASN A 170 -5.56 -1.13 -0.69
N ASN A 171 -6.12 -0.27 -1.57
CA ASN A 171 -5.42 0.88 -2.15
C ASN A 171 -6.37 2.06 -2.40
N ASP A 172 -5.81 3.21 -2.74
CA ASP A 172 -6.54 4.47 -2.95
C ASP A 172 -7.44 4.42 -4.19
N ASP A 173 -6.99 3.80 -5.28
CA ASP A 173 -7.79 3.69 -6.51
C ASP A 173 -9.10 2.93 -6.27
N MET A 174 -9.04 1.86 -5.50
CA MET A 174 -10.24 1.11 -5.11
C MET A 174 -11.13 1.92 -4.16
N ALA A 175 -10.56 2.62 -3.17
CA ALA A 175 -11.32 3.45 -2.25
C ALA A 175 -12.05 4.60 -2.96
N MET A 176 -11.36 5.28 -3.87
CA MET A 176 -11.94 6.34 -4.70
C MET A 176 -13.04 5.80 -5.62
N ALA A 177 -12.85 4.61 -6.20
CA ALA A 177 -13.86 3.97 -7.04
C ALA A 177 -15.11 3.59 -6.25
N ALA A 178 -14.96 3.02 -5.06
CA ALA A 178 -16.05 2.70 -4.15
C ALA A 178 -16.80 3.97 -3.72
N ALA A 179 -16.10 5.02 -3.34
CA ALA A 179 -16.70 6.30 -2.95
C ALA A 179 -17.51 6.91 -4.10
N ARG A 180 -16.98 6.89 -5.34
CA ARG A 180 -17.71 7.35 -6.53
C ARG A 180 -18.96 6.50 -6.81
N ALA A 181 -18.89 5.19 -6.67
CA ALA A 181 -20.05 4.31 -6.85
C ALA A 181 -21.16 4.60 -5.85
N ALA A 182 -20.81 4.97 -4.62
CA ALA A 182 -21.74 5.32 -3.55
C ALA A 182 -22.30 6.76 -3.68
N GLN A 183 -21.75 7.57 -4.57
CA GLN A 183 -22.15 8.98 -4.70
C GLN A 183 -23.64 9.11 -5.09
N GLY A 184 -24.37 9.95 -4.36
CA GLY A 184 -25.81 10.15 -4.57
C GLY A 184 -26.71 9.13 -3.87
N HIS A 185 -26.15 8.14 -3.16
CA HIS A 185 -26.91 7.23 -2.31
C HIS A 185 -26.98 7.77 -0.87
N ASP A 186 -28.15 8.24 -0.45
CA ASP A 186 -28.34 8.89 0.87
C ASP A 186 -27.88 8.04 2.05
N ALA A 187 -28.03 6.73 1.98
CA ALA A 187 -27.59 5.81 3.05
C ALA A 187 -26.06 5.79 3.23
N TYR A 188 -25.31 6.17 2.21
CA TYR A 188 -23.84 6.14 2.19
C TYR A 188 -23.18 7.51 2.30
N LYS A 189 -23.97 8.60 2.43
CA LYS A 189 -23.44 9.97 2.47
C LYS A 189 -22.46 10.26 3.60
N ASN A 190 -22.56 9.51 4.72
CA ASN A 190 -21.70 9.63 5.90
C ASN A 190 -20.75 8.44 6.06
N THR A 191 -20.65 7.58 5.06
CA THR A 191 -19.73 6.43 5.05
C THR A 191 -18.28 6.93 4.99
N ILE A 192 -17.44 6.35 5.82
CA ILE A 192 -16.00 6.61 5.82
C ILE A 192 -15.37 5.71 4.75
N PHE A 193 -14.81 6.32 3.71
CA PHE A 193 -14.03 5.64 2.69
C PHE A 193 -12.55 5.81 3.00
N LEU A 194 -11.90 4.70 3.38
CA LEU A 194 -10.49 4.63 3.75
C LEU A 194 -9.70 3.88 2.68
N GLY A 195 -8.67 4.51 2.12
CA GLY A 195 -7.73 3.93 1.18
C GLY A 195 -6.37 3.62 1.79
N PHE A 196 -5.44 3.25 0.92
CA PHE A 196 -4.04 3.01 1.26
C PHE A 196 -3.16 3.46 0.09
N ASN A 197 -2.14 4.21 0.33
CA ASN A 197 -0.99 4.75 -0.39
C ASN A 197 -0.76 6.21 -0.01
N GLY A 198 -1.83 7.01 0.15
CA GLY A 198 -1.74 8.45 0.40
C GLY A 198 -1.10 9.18 -0.80
N ASP A 199 -1.46 8.79 -2.02
CA ASP A 199 -0.95 9.38 -3.25
C ASP A 199 -1.58 10.75 -3.55
N ARG A 200 -1.15 11.38 -4.65
CA ARG A 200 -1.63 12.70 -5.04
C ARG A 200 -3.14 12.71 -5.31
N ALA A 201 -3.64 11.71 -6.06
CA ALA A 201 -5.05 11.65 -6.43
C ALA A 201 -5.94 11.43 -5.21
N ALA A 202 -5.50 10.61 -4.26
CA ALA A 202 -6.19 10.41 -2.99
C ALA A 202 -6.22 11.69 -2.14
N CYS A 203 -5.08 12.40 -2.02
CA CYS A 203 -5.04 13.68 -1.31
C CYS A 203 -6.00 14.70 -1.92
N GLU A 204 -6.03 14.81 -3.25
CA GLU A 204 -6.97 15.69 -3.98
C GLU A 204 -8.42 15.25 -3.72
N ALA A 205 -8.73 13.94 -3.78
CA ALA A 205 -10.06 13.42 -3.52
C ALA A 205 -10.52 13.64 -2.06
N ILE A 206 -9.60 13.57 -1.10
CA ILE A 206 -9.88 13.90 0.32
C ILE A 206 -10.21 15.39 0.47
N LEU A 207 -9.43 16.29 -0.14
CA LEU A 207 -9.65 17.74 -0.10
C LEU A 207 -10.98 18.13 -0.75
N ASP A 208 -11.35 17.42 -1.83
CA ASP A 208 -12.62 17.65 -2.54
C ASP A 208 -13.83 16.96 -1.87
N GLY A 209 -13.62 16.21 -0.78
CA GLY A 209 -14.67 15.49 -0.07
C GLY A 209 -15.24 14.28 -0.83
N GLN A 210 -14.51 13.77 -1.83
CA GLN A 210 -14.88 12.58 -2.61
C GLN A 210 -14.45 11.28 -1.91
N MET A 211 -13.47 11.35 -1.04
CA MET A 211 -12.95 10.26 -0.21
C MET A 211 -12.68 10.80 1.20
N THR A 212 -12.68 9.96 2.22
CA THR A 212 -12.57 10.45 3.60
C THR A 212 -11.13 10.48 4.10
N MET A 213 -10.36 9.42 3.88
CA MET A 213 -9.00 9.30 4.38
C MET A 213 -8.20 8.22 3.67
N SER A 214 -6.87 8.27 3.83
CA SER A 214 -5.96 7.25 3.30
C SER A 214 -4.83 6.96 4.30
N VAL A 215 -4.35 5.74 4.34
CA VAL A 215 -3.09 5.38 5.00
C VAL A 215 -1.95 5.65 4.03
N ALA A 216 -1.14 6.66 4.31
CA ALA A 216 -0.02 7.04 3.45
C ALA A 216 1.20 6.15 3.67
N GLN A 217 1.80 5.72 2.57
CA GLN A 217 3.13 5.15 2.52
C GLN A 217 4.17 6.27 2.31
N MET A 218 5.35 6.13 2.89
CA MET A 218 6.43 7.11 2.76
C MET A 218 7.37 6.70 1.61
N ALA A 219 6.89 6.78 0.35
CA ALA A 219 7.59 6.27 -0.83
C ALA A 219 8.98 6.89 -1.03
N TYR A 220 9.14 8.19 -0.75
CA TYR A 220 10.44 8.85 -0.81
C TYR A 220 11.42 8.28 0.22
N GLU A 221 10.98 8.16 1.46
CA GLU A 221 11.77 7.57 2.54
C GLU A 221 12.10 6.09 2.27
N MET A 222 11.16 5.37 1.66
CA MET A 222 11.35 3.99 1.26
C MET A 222 12.49 3.86 0.25
N GLY A 223 12.47 4.67 -0.81
CA GLY A 223 13.54 4.70 -1.81
C GLY A 223 14.89 5.12 -1.21
N TYR A 224 14.90 6.16 -0.37
CA TYR A 224 16.11 6.64 0.30
C TYR A 224 16.73 5.55 1.19
N LYS A 225 15.91 4.95 2.08
CA LYS A 225 16.35 3.88 2.99
C LYS A 225 16.80 2.63 2.25
N ALA A 226 16.18 2.28 1.13
CA ALA A 226 16.57 1.11 0.35
C ALA A 226 17.98 1.28 -0.26
N VAL A 227 18.31 2.46 -0.79
CA VAL A 227 19.66 2.77 -1.27
C VAL A 227 20.66 2.81 -0.12
N GLU A 228 20.32 3.45 1.01
CA GLU A 228 21.16 3.49 2.20
C GLU A 228 21.46 2.09 2.74
N THR A 229 20.44 1.24 2.86
CA THR A 229 20.57 -0.17 3.27
C THR A 229 21.49 -0.94 2.32
N MET A 230 21.35 -0.74 1.00
CA MET A 230 22.23 -1.39 0.04
C MET A 230 23.70 -0.92 0.20
N VAL A 231 23.94 0.37 0.44
CA VAL A 231 25.29 0.89 0.72
C VAL A 231 25.90 0.24 1.96
N GLN A 232 25.14 0.11 3.04
CA GLN A 232 25.59 -0.56 4.25
C GLN A 232 25.95 -2.04 3.99
N VAL A 233 25.12 -2.75 3.21
CA VAL A 233 25.41 -4.13 2.82
C VAL A 233 26.70 -4.23 2.00
N LEU A 234 26.94 -3.31 1.06
CA LEU A 234 28.14 -3.27 0.24
C LEU A 234 29.39 -2.91 1.06
N ASP A 235 29.25 -2.08 2.09
CA ASP A 235 30.31 -1.76 3.05
C ASP A 235 30.57 -2.90 4.05
N GLY A 236 29.80 -4.00 3.98
CA GLY A 236 29.96 -5.19 4.83
C GLY A 236 29.30 -5.06 6.21
N GLU A 237 28.41 -4.11 6.39
CA GLU A 237 27.68 -3.92 7.64
C GLU A 237 26.53 -4.92 7.77
N THR A 238 26.11 -5.17 9.01
CA THR A 238 24.90 -5.94 9.30
C THR A 238 23.70 -4.98 9.24
N VAL A 239 22.69 -5.34 8.47
CA VAL A 239 21.44 -4.60 8.33
C VAL A 239 20.27 -5.35 8.97
N ASP A 240 19.22 -4.62 9.34
CA ASP A 240 17.99 -5.22 9.85
C ASP A 240 17.28 -5.99 8.74
N GLU A 241 16.62 -7.10 9.09
CA GLU A 241 15.81 -7.88 8.14
C GLU A 241 14.65 -7.07 7.56
N PHE A 242 14.10 -6.15 8.35
CA PHE A 242 13.05 -5.22 7.95
C PHE A 242 13.35 -3.79 8.37
N VAL A 243 13.28 -2.88 7.42
CA VAL A 243 13.43 -1.43 7.61
C VAL A 243 12.10 -0.75 7.29
N ASP A 244 11.38 -0.31 8.31
CA ASP A 244 10.12 0.41 8.13
C ASP A 244 10.37 1.81 7.53
N SER A 245 9.74 2.07 6.39
CA SER A 245 9.77 3.39 5.74
C SER A 245 8.91 4.43 6.45
N GLY A 246 8.01 3.98 7.32
CA GLY A 246 7.03 4.80 8.00
C GLY A 246 5.68 4.85 7.28
N SER A 247 4.68 5.32 8.01
CA SER A 247 3.31 5.52 7.52
C SER A 247 2.60 6.62 8.31
N ASP A 248 1.62 7.26 7.70
CA ASP A 248 0.76 8.25 8.34
C ASP A 248 -0.70 8.05 7.91
N VAL A 249 -1.66 8.65 8.63
CA VAL A 249 -3.06 8.68 8.22
C VAL A 249 -3.37 10.06 7.66
N VAL A 250 -3.70 10.11 6.37
CA VAL A 250 -4.11 11.33 5.68
C VAL A 250 -5.61 11.51 5.85
N THR A 251 -5.97 12.69 6.36
CA THR A 251 -7.34 13.14 6.61
C THR A 251 -7.51 14.53 5.99
N PRO A 252 -8.72 15.12 5.97
CA PRO A 252 -8.90 16.50 5.50
C PRO A 252 -8.01 17.53 6.21
N ASP A 253 -7.59 17.24 7.45
CA ASP A 253 -6.80 18.19 8.25
C ASP A 253 -5.34 18.29 7.78
N ASN A 254 -4.78 17.22 7.19
CA ASN A 254 -3.37 17.15 6.77
C ASN A 254 -3.15 16.81 5.28
N ALA A 255 -4.22 16.58 4.52
CA ALA A 255 -4.13 16.19 3.10
C ALA A 255 -3.41 17.25 2.24
N GLN A 256 -3.58 18.54 2.53
CA GLN A 256 -2.88 19.60 1.82
C GLN A 256 -1.37 19.58 2.09
N GLU A 257 -0.96 19.40 3.34
CA GLU A 257 0.44 19.27 3.71
C GLU A 257 1.10 18.05 3.03
N ARG A 258 0.37 16.91 3.04
CA ARG A 258 0.81 15.71 2.32
C ARG A 258 0.98 15.97 0.82
N LEU A 259 0.00 16.61 0.19
CA LEU A 259 0.03 16.96 -1.24
C LEU A 259 1.21 17.87 -1.59
N ASP A 260 1.50 18.86 -0.77
CA ASP A 260 2.63 19.77 -0.97
C ASP A 260 3.98 19.05 -0.77
N THR A 261 4.06 18.12 0.18
CA THR A 261 5.22 17.25 0.37
C THR A 261 5.47 16.38 -0.87
N LEU A 262 4.42 15.73 -1.40
CA LEU A 262 4.53 14.91 -2.62
C LEU A 262 5.01 15.72 -3.83
N LYS A 263 4.55 16.97 -3.99
CA LYS A 263 5.00 17.86 -5.06
C LYS A 263 6.50 18.20 -4.97
N THR A 264 7.07 18.23 -3.77
CA THR A 264 8.50 18.53 -3.57
C THR A 264 9.39 17.30 -3.70
N GLN A 265 8.86 16.11 -3.43
CA GLN A 265 9.60 14.85 -3.43
C GLN A 265 9.56 14.11 -4.77
N LEU A 266 8.46 14.27 -5.53
CA LEU A 266 8.21 13.57 -6.80
C LEU A 266 8.25 14.58 -7.96
N HIS A 267 9.43 14.86 -8.44
CA HIS A 267 9.67 15.75 -9.61
C HIS A 267 9.75 14.97 -10.90
#